data_2c941fb82881af70065e84b60e39404a
#
_entry.id   2c941fb82881af70065e84b60e39404a
#
_cell.length_a   1.000
_cell.length_b   1.000
_cell.length_c   1.000
_cell.angle_alpha   90.00
_cell.angle_beta   90.00
_cell.angle_gamma   90.00
#
_symmetry.space_group_name_H-M   'P 1'
#
loop_
_entity.id
_entity.type
_entity.pdbx_description
1 polymer ?
#
loop_
_entity_poly.entity_id
_entity_poly.type
_entity_poly.pdbx_seq_one_letter_code
_entity_poly.pdbx_strand_id
1 'polypeptide(L)'
;MANFVEYGLEEEFPGKMGKTIDDSEEAWPMPIRAQDGAPNVLFYVLDDVGFGHLEPFGGLVKAPSVKRILDRGLGYTNFHTTGLCSPTRTCIITGRNHHSNGMGCISEWSTGFPGYDGRILPSHGFISEILNLHGYNTFGLGKWHLSVATEETMAGPFDTWPSRRGFERFYGFLGAETD
;
A
#
# COMPACT_ATOMS: atom_id res chain seq x y z
N MET A 1 9.30 15.28 30.41
CA MET A 1 9.21 14.36 29.24
C MET A 1 7.90 13.62 29.37
N ALA A 2 7.15 13.45 28.29
CA ALA A 2 5.89 12.71 28.34
C ALA A 2 6.12 11.28 28.87
N ASN A 3 5.25 10.83 29.77
CA ASN A 3 5.29 9.47 30.32
C ASN A 3 4.53 8.52 29.41
N PHE A 4 5.24 7.87 28.46
CA PHE A 4 4.63 6.88 27.58
C PHE A 4 4.53 5.53 28.28
N VAL A 5 3.34 4.97 28.29
CA VAL A 5 2.99 3.70 28.95
C VAL A 5 2.29 2.78 27.94
N GLU A 6 2.56 1.50 28.00
CA GLU A 6 1.90 0.50 27.16
C GLU A 6 0.51 0.23 27.70
N TYR A 7 -0.52 0.77 27.07
CA TYR A 7 -1.93 0.47 27.34
C TYR A 7 -2.79 0.77 26.11
N GLY A 8 -3.89 0.03 25.95
CA GLY A 8 -4.87 0.24 24.88
C GLY A 8 -5.84 1.37 25.19
N LEU A 9 -6.40 2.02 24.15
CA LEU A 9 -7.38 3.11 24.31
C LEU A 9 -8.69 2.66 25.01
N GLU A 10 -8.98 1.35 25.03
CA GLU A 10 -10.15 0.75 25.70
C GLU A 10 -9.81 0.22 27.10
N GLU A 11 -8.54 0.30 27.51
CA GLU A 11 -8.09 -0.10 28.84
C GLU A 11 -8.24 1.03 29.84
N GLU A 12 -8.25 0.69 31.13
CA GLU A 12 -8.30 1.68 32.21
C GLU A 12 -7.06 2.59 32.14
N PHE A 13 -7.28 3.90 32.28
CA PHE A 13 -6.22 4.89 32.29
C PHE A 13 -5.19 4.59 33.40
N PRO A 14 -3.92 4.29 33.06
CA PRO A 14 -2.92 3.86 34.04
C PRO A 14 -2.27 5.01 34.81
N GLY A 15 -2.60 6.26 34.50
CA GLY A 15 -2.14 7.43 35.21
C GLY A 15 -3.01 7.71 36.46
N LYS A 16 -2.88 8.90 37.01
CA LYS A 16 -3.64 9.35 38.17
C LYS A 16 -4.41 10.63 37.86
N MET A 17 -5.70 10.63 38.07
CA MET A 17 -6.54 11.82 37.99
C MET A 17 -6.74 12.43 39.38
N GLY A 18 -6.06 13.56 39.64
CA GLY A 18 -6.21 14.35 40.85
C GLY A 18 -7.26 15.45 40.69
N LYS A 19 -7.40 16.32 41.71
CA LYS A 19 -8.28 17.49 41.67
C LYS A 19 -7.66 18.65 40.89
N THR A 20 -6.34 18.68 40.79
CA THR A 20 -5.56 19.68 40.08
C THR A 20 -4.55 18.97 39.19
N ILE A 21 -3.92 19.71 38.24
CA ILE A 21 -2.88 19.16 37.41
C ILE A 21 -1.64 18.72 38.21
N ASP A 22 -1.36 19.42 39.31
CA ASP A 22 -0.23 19.11 40.19
C ASP A 22 -0.42 17.84 41.02
N ASP A 23 -1.69 17.45 41.23
CA ASP A 23 -2.06 16.21 41.93
C ASP A 23 -2.25 15.03 40.96
N SER A 24 -2.08 15.26 39.65
CA SER A 24 -2.35 14.28 38.60
C SER A 24 -1.04 13.75 38.02
N GLU A 25 -1.09 12.52 37.48
CA GLU A 25 0.02 11.88 36.79
C GLU A 25 -0.41 11.52 35.37
N GLU A 26 0.26 12.08 34.38
CA GLU A 26 -0.01 11.80 32.98
C GLU A 26 0.42 10.38 32.60
N ALA A 27 -0.33 9.76 31.70
CA ALA A 27 0.08 8.54 31.01
C ALA A 27 -0.33 8.65 29.54
N TRP A 28 0.62 8.51 28.64
CA TRP A 28 0.38 8.57 27.21
C TRP A 28 0.49 7.17 26.60
N PRO A 29 -0.45 6.74 25.75
CA PRO A 29 -0.32 5.46 25.07
C PRO A 29 0.97 5.42 24.25
N MET A 30 1.67 4.30 24.33
CA MET A 30 2.87 4.07 23.50
C MET A 30 2.48 4.12 22.03
N PRO A 31 3.11 4.96 21.20
CA PRO A 31 2.85 4.94 19.75
C PRO A 31 3.23 3.57 19.17
N ILE A 32 2.35 3.00 18.34
CA ILE A 32 2.68 1.80 17.57
C ILE A 32 3.85 2.15 16.64
N ARG A 33 4.93 1.38 16.73
CA ARG A 33 6.15 1.56 15.93
C ARG A 33 6.65 0.22 15.43
N ALA A 34 7.23 0.22 14.24
CA ALA A 34 7.95 -0.96 13.75
C ALA A 34 9.08 -1.33 14.71
N GLN A 35 9.39 -2.63 14.78
CA GLN A 35 10.48 -3.12 15.64
C GLN A 35 11.81 -2.46 15.29
N ASP A 36 12.67 -2.28 16.29
CA ASP A 36 14.02 -1.76 16.07
C ASP A 36 14.79 -2.65 15.10
N GLY A 37 15.38 -2.03 14.08
CA GLY A 37 16.06 -2.75 13.02
C GLY A 37 15.17 -3.33 11.91
N ALA A 38 13.85 -3.11 11.97
CA ALA A 38 12.96 -3.50 10.88
C ALA A 38 13.36 -2.80 9.56
N PRO A 39 13.46 -3.55 8.44
CA PRO A 39 13.90 -2.99 7.17
C PRO A 39 12.83 -2.07 6.55
N ASN A 40 13.27 -1.06 5.82
CA ASN A 40 12.37 -0.33 4.93
C ASN A 40 11.98 -1.23 3.75
N VAL A 41 10.73 -1.11 3.30
CA VAL A 41 10.19 -1.85 2.16
C VAL A 41 9.81 -0.87 1.05
N LEU A 42 10.39 -1.03 -0.13
CA LEU A 42 10.11 -0.23 -1.31
C LEU A 42 9.68 -1.12 -2.48
N PHE A 43 8.46 -0.94 -2.96
CA PHE A 43 8.00 -1.48 -4.24
C PHE A 43 8.13 -0.40 -5.31
N TYR A 44 9.06 -0.59 -6.25
CA TYR A 44 9.20 0.28 -7.43
C TYR A 44 8.64 -0.45 -8.64
N VAL A 45 7.42 -0.10 -9.00
CA VAL A 45 6.66 -0.77 -10.08
C VAL A 45 6.70 0.09 -11.33
N LEU A 46 7.31 -0.44 -12.38
CA LEU A 46 7.31 0.18 -13.71
C LEU A 46 6.05 -0.24 -14.46
N ASP A 47 5.36 0.74 -15.03
CA ASP A 47 4.13 0.52 -15.80
C ASP A 47 4.48 0.30 -17.28
N ASP A 48 3.88 -0.72 -17.88
CA ASP A 48 4.09 -1.14 -19.27
C ASP A 48 5.56 -1.36 -19.67
N VAL A 49 6.41 -1.73 -18.71
CA VAL A 49 7.82 -2.05 -18.94
C VAL A 49 8.04 -3.55 -18.84
N GLY A 50 8.31 -4.17 -19.97
CA GLY A 50 8.66 -5.58 -20.05
C GLY A 50 10.13 -5.84 -19.70
N PHE A 51 10.45 -7.08 -19.41
CA PHE A 51 11.78 -7.57 -19.07
C PHE A 51 12.85 -7.15 -20.08
N GLY A 52 12.54 -7.25 -21.37
CA GLY A 52 13.47 -6.94 -22.46
C GLY A 52 13.67 -5.44 -22.75
N HIS A 53 13.06 -4.53 -22.00
CA HIS A 53 13.25 -3.08 -22.23
C HIS A 53 14.55 -2.55 -21.63
N LEU A 54 14.95 -3.06 -20.46
CA LEU A 54 16.04 -2.52 -19.67
C LEU A 54 17.39 -3.16 -20.01
N GLU A 55 18.43 -2.34 -20.10
CA GLU A 55 19.81 -2.77 -20.41
C GLU A 55 20.33 -3.93 -19.52
N PRO A 56 20.11 -3.95 -18.20
CA PRO A 56 20.58 -5.04 -17.36
C PRO A 56 20.03 -6.43 -17.73
N PHE A 57 18.96 -6.46 -18.51
CA PHE A 57 18.32 -7.68 -19.01
C PHE A 57 18.43 -7.83 -20.53
N GLY A 58 19.34 -7.08 -21.18
CA GLY A 58 19.60 -7.14 -22.60
C GLY A 58 18.77 -6.15 -23.46
N GLY A 59 18.02 -5.25 -22.83
CA GLY A 59 17.24 -4.21 -23.51
C GLY A 59 18.04 -2.99 -23.93
N LEU A 60 17.36 -2.04 -24.59
CA LEU A 60 18.01 -0.84 -25.13
C LEU A 60 17.99 0.35 -24.15
N VAL A 61 17.13 0.33 -23.15
CA VAL A 61 16.96 1.44 -22.21
C VAL A 61 18.03 1.36 -21.10
N LYS A 62 18.90 2.35 -21.08
CA LYS A 62 19.95 2.46 -20.05
C LYS A 62 19.33 2.65 -18.67
N ALA A 63 19.61 1.75 -17.75
CA ALA A 63 19.06 1.76 -16.40
C ALA A 63 20.15 1.51 -15.32
N PRO A 64 21.10 2.46 -15.14
CA PRO A 64 22.26 2.27 -14.26
C PRO A 64 21.86 2.07 -12.79
N SER A 65 20.75 2.65 -12.33
CA SER A 65 20.25 2.45 -10.98
C SER A 65 19.66 1.05 -10.78
N VAL A 66 18.93 0.53 -11.76
CA VAL A 66 18.43 -0.86 -11.74
C VAL A 66 19.62 -1.83 -11.76
N LYS A 67 20.63 -1.55 -12.59
CA LYS A 67 21.85 -2.35 -12.58
C LYS A 67 22.53 -2.39 -11.21
N ARG A 68 22.66 -1.25 -10.51
CA ARG A 68 23.21 -1.22 -9.14
C ARG A 68 22.42 -2.05 -8.14
N ILE A 69 21.09 -2.08 -8.28
CA ILE A 69 20.24 -2.93 -7.43
C ILE A 69 20.48 -4.40 -7.76
N LEU A 70 20.52 -4.73 -9.04
CA LEU A 70 20.78 -6.09 -9.51
C LEU A 70 22.16 -6.61 -9.06
N ASP A 71 23.20 -5.77 -9.12
CA ASP A 71 24.57 -6.12 -8.70
C ASP A 71 24.68 -6.41 -7.18
N ARG A 72 23.71 -5.99 -6.38
CA ARG A 72 23.68 -6.16 -4.91
C ARG A 72 22.54 -7.06 -4.42
N GLY A 73 21.66 -7.44 -5.30
CA GLY A 73 20.44 -8.19 -4.99
C GLY A 73 20.29 -9.42 -5.87
N LEU A 74 19.05 -9.88 -6.02
CA LEU A 74 18.70 -11.01 -6.86
C LEU A 74 17.92 -10.53 -8.07
N GLY A 75 18.31 -10.98 -9.26
CA GLY A 75 17.56 -10.83 -10.49
C GLY A 75 16.81 -12.10 -10.85
N TYR A 76 15.51 -12.01 -10.97
CA TYR A 76 14.69 -13.14 -11.43
C TYR A 76 14.55 -13.08 -12.95
N THR A 77 14.90 -14.14 -13.64
CA THR A 77 14.78 -14.27 -15.10
C THR A 77 13.50 -15.00 -15.51
N ASN A 78 12.82 -15.61 -14.56
CA ASN A 78 11.53 -16.28 -14.78
C ASN A 78 10.51 -15.70 -13.76
N PHE A 79 10.05 -14.48 -14.04
CA PHE A 79 9.08 -13.76 -13.22
C PHE A 79 7.94 -13.28 -14.12
N HIS A 80 6.73 -13.67 -13.79
CA HIS A 80 5.53 -13.37 -14.58
C HIS A 80 4.59 -12.46 -13.80
N THR A 81 4.03 -11.49 -14.50
CA THR A 81 2.92 -10.65 -14.04
C THR A 81 1.67 -10.98 -14.85
N THR A 82 0.55 -10.35 -14.53
CA THR A 82 -0.61 -10.39 -15.43
C THR A 82 -0.35 -9.52 -16.66
N GLY A 83 -1.19 -9.66 -17.68
CA GLY A 83 -1.07 -8.85 -18.90
C GLY A 83 -1.57 -7.40 -18.78
N LEU A 84 -2.10 -6.99 -17.61
CA LEU A 84 -2.76 -5.70 -17.41
C LEU A 84 -2.34 -5.05 -16.07
N CYS A 85 -2.46 -3.72 -16.01
CA CYS A 85 -2.01 -2.92 -14.85
C CYS A 85 -2.83 -3.16 -13.58
N SER A 86 -4.16 -2.95 -13.55
CA SER A 86 -4.97 -3.17 -12.34
C SER A 86 -4.87 -4.60 -11.80
N PRO A 87 -4.96 -5.66 -12.62
CA PRO A 87 -4.76 -7.03 -12.17
C PRO A 87 -3.38 -7.26 -11.53
N THR A 88 -2.31 -6.78 -12.16
CA THR A 88 -0.95 -6.90 -11.61
C THR A 88 -0.80 -6.15 -10.29
N ARG A 89 -1.30 -4.90 -10.22
CA ARG A 89 -1.28 -4.08 -9.00
C ARG A 89 -2.04 -4.75 -7.87
N THR A 90 -3.18 -5.36 -8.17
CA THR A 90 -3.96 -6.16 -7.23
C THR A 90 -3.14 -7.32 -6.67
N CYS A 91 -2.46 -8.07 -7.52
CA CYS A 91 -1.60 -9.18 -7.07
C CYS A 91 -0.46 -8.69 -6.16
N ILE A 92 0.20 -7.58 -6.52
CA ILE A 92 1.30 -7.02 -5.73
C ILE A 92 0.82 -6.59 -4.35
N ILE A 93 -0.30 -5.88 -4.27
CA ILE A 93 -0.72 -5.25 -3.02
C ILE A 93 -1.45 -6.21 -2.07
N THR A 94 -2.08 -7.26 -2.61
CA THR A 94 -2.84 -8.24 -1.82
C THR A 94 -2.11 -9.57 -1.62
N GLY A 95 -1.10 -9.86 -2.45
CA GLY A 95 -0.47 -11.18 -2.50
C GLY A 95 -1.39 -12.30 -3.01
N ARG A 96 -2.52 -11.95 -3.65
CA ARG A 96 -3.56 -12.89 -4.07
C ARG A 96 -3.80 -12.81 -5.57
N ASN A 97 -4.38 -13.88 -6.13
CA ASN A 97 -4.82 -13.88 -7.53
C ASN A 97 -5.84 -12.76 -7.77
N HIS A 98 -5.69 -12.05 -8.88
CA HIS A 98 -6.51 -10.90 -9.21
C HIS A 98 -7.99 -11.22 -9.45
N HIS A 99 -8.33 -12.39 -10.01
CA HIS A 99 -9.73 -12.81 -10.17
C HIS A 99 -10.45 -13.02 -8.83
N SER A 100 -9.74 -13.56 -7.82
CA SER A 100 -10.31 -13.68 -6.47
C SER A 100 -10.48 -12.34 -5.75
N ASN A 101 -9.92 -11.28 -6.31
CA ASN A 101 -10.03 -9.91 -5.81
C ASN A 101 -10.98 -9.04 -6.67
N GLY A 102 -11.79 -9.61 -7.53
CA GLY A 102 -12.67 -8.84 -8.38
C GLY A 102 -12.00 -8.10 -9.54
N MET A 103 -10.69 -8.30 -9.75
CA MET A 103 -9.89 -7.54 -10.71
C MET A 103 -9.41 -8.41 -11.88
N GLY A 104 -10.37 -9.12 -12.51
CA GLY A 104 -10.09 -9.93 -13.70
C GLY A 104 -9.75 -9.10 -14.95
N CYS A 105 -10.09 -7.80 -14.95
CA CYS A 105 -9.72 -6.82 -15.96
C CYS A 105 -9.25 -5.52 -15.31
N ILE A 106 -8.96 -4.48 -16.09
CA ILE A 106 -8.68 -3.13 -15.56
C ILE A 106 -9.94 -2.52 -14.96
N SER A 107 -9.79 -1.62 -14.01
CA SER A 107 -10.89 -1.06 -13.22
C SER A 107 -11.97 -0.39 -14.06
N GLU A 108 -11.60 0.25 -15.18
CA GLU A 108 -12.54 0.93 -16.09
C GLU A 108 -13.43 -0.06 -16.86
N TRP A 109 -13.00 -1.31 -17.00
CA TRP A 109 -13.78 -2.35 -17.69
C TRP A 109 -14.50 -3.29 -16.72
N SER A 110 -14.65 -2.84 -15.48
CA SER A 110 -15.41 -3.57 -14.47
C SER A 110 -16.83 -3.87 -14.94
N THR A 111 -17.29 -5.05 -14.58
CA THR A 111 -18.64 -5.52 -14.88
C THR A 111 -19.36 -5.89 -13.59
N GLY A 112 -20.65 -6.18 -13.64
CA GLY A 112 -21.41 -6.63 -12.47
C GLY A 112 -21.25 -8.11 -12.13
N PHE A 113 -20.19 -8.77 -12.61
CA PHE A 113 -19.98 -10.20 -12.40
C PHE A 113 -18.86 -10.48 -11.39
N PRO A 114 -18.99 -11.54 -10.58
CA PRO A 114 -17.94 -11.95 -9.65
C PRO A 114 -16.59 -12.14 -10.34
N GLY A 115 -15.53 -11.65 -9.73
CA GLY A 115 -14.18 -11.69 -10.28
C GLY A 115 -13.84 -10.57 -11.26
N TYR A 116 -14.83 -9.75 -11.65
CA TYR A 116 -14.67 -8.66 -12.64
C TYR A 116 -15.38 -7.38 -12.22
N ASP A 117 -15.74 -7.24 -10.96
CA ASP A 117 -16.48 -6.09 -10.44
C ASP A 117 -15.58 -4.90 -10.04
N GLY A 118 -14.27 -5.08 -10.13
CA GLY A 118 -13.28 -4.03 -9.85
C GLY A 118 -13.15 -3.67 -8.37
N ARG A 119 -13.79 -4.44 -7.47
CA ARG A 119 -13.81 -4.15 -6.03
C ARG A 119 -13.02 -5.18 -5.25
N ILE A 120 -11.94 -4.73 -4.64
CA ILE A 120 -11.14 -5.54 -3.72
C ILE A 120 -11.78 -5.44 -2.33
N LEU A 121 -12.29 -6.56 -1.83
CA LEU A 121 -12.96 -6.59 -0.53
C LEU A 121 -12.04 -6.15 0.62
N PRO A 122 -12.56 -5.44 1.64
CA PRO A 122 -11.78 -5.09 2.83
C PRO A 122 -11.15 -6.31 3.54
N SER A 123 -11.79 -7.48 3.48
CA SER A 123 -11.25 -8.74 4.02
C SER A 123 -10.03 -9.27 3.26
N HIS A 124 -9.76 -8.76 2.07
CA HIS A 124 -8.55 -9.03 1.31
C HIS A 124 -7.52 -7.95 1.61
N GLY A 125 -6.89 -8.07 2.78
CA GLY A 125 -5.97 -7.07 3.31
C GLY A 125 -4.86 -6.68 2.32
N PHE A 126 -4.56 -5.39 2.31
CA PHE A 126 -3.44 -4.84 1.55
C PHE A 126 -2.16 -4.90 2.39
N ILE A 127 -1.02 -5.04 1.74
CA ILE A 127 0.28 -4.98 2.42
C ILE A 127 0.46 -3.68 3.21
N SER A 128 -0.06 -2.56 2.71
CA SER A 128 -0.09 -1.27 3.39
C SER A 128 -0.87 -1.31 4.70
N GLU A 129 -2.04 -1.95 4.73
CA GLU A 129 -2.85 -2.14 5.92
C GLU A 129 -2.10 -2.99 6.96
N ILE A 130 -1.49 -4.08 6.51
CA ILE A 130 -0.73 -4.99 7.37
C ILE A 130 0.50 -4.29 7.96
N LEU A 131 1.29 -3.62 7.12
CA LEU A 131 2.49 -2.92 7.58
C LEU A 131 2.15 -1.76 8.52
N ASN A 132 1.07 -1.03 8.28
CA ASN A 132 0.61 0.04 9.17
C ASN A 132 0.24 -0.50 10.55
N LEU A 133 -0.46 -1.65 10.63
CA LEU A 133 -0.76 -2.33 11.90
C LEU A 133 0.51 -2.76 12.66
N HIS A 134 1.62 -2.95 11.95
CA HIS A 134 2.92 -3.26 12.54
C HIS A 134 3.81 -2.02 12.74
N GLY A 135 3.24 -0.83 12.71
CA GLY A 135 3.92 0.41 13.03
C GLY A 135 4.80 1.00 11.92
N TYR A 136 4.67 0.51 10.70
CA TYR A 136 5.31 1.15 9.54
C TYR A 136 4.52 2.37 9.10
N ASN A 137 5.22 3.43 8.74
CA ASN A 137 4.61 4.52 7.96
C ASN A 137 4.46 4.06 6.50
N THR A 138 3.31 4.30 5.92
CA THR A 138 2.95 3.79 4.61
C THR A 138 2.67 4.92 3.62
N PHE A 139 3.33 4.87 2.47
CA PHE A 139 3.25 5.90 1.43
C PHE A 139 2.95 5.27 0.08
N GLY A 140 2.02 5.86 -0.66
CA GLY A 140 1.75 5.53 -2.06
C GLY A 140 2.10 6.71 -2.96
N LEU A 141 2.81 6.45 -4.06
CA LEU A 141 3.20 7.46 -5.04
C LEU A 141 2.86 7.00 -6.46
N GLY A 142 2.36 7.92 -7.29
CA GLY A 142 2.09 7.69 -8.71
C GLY A 142 0.73 7.05 -9.00
N LYS A 143 0.69 6.17 -9.99
CA LYS A 143 -0.53 5.51 -10.48
C LYS A 143 -1.10 4.53 -9.45
N TRP A 144 -2.38 4.69 -9.10
CA TRP A 144 -3.13 3.77 -8.25
C TRP A 144 -3.79 2.65 -9.04
N HIS A 145 -4.77 2.99 -9.86
CA HIS A 145 -5.50 2.12 -10.79
C HIS A 145 -6.18 0.91 -10.13
N LEU A 146 -6.66 1.06 -8.90
CA LEU A 146 -7.39 0.06 -8.12
C LEU A 146 -8.73 0.62 -7.59
N SER A 147 -9.13 1.81 -8.02
CA SER A 147 -10.45 2.37 -7.75
C SER A 147 -11.39 2.03 -8.88
N VAL A 148 -12.66 1.81 -8.57
CA VAL A 148 -13.70 1.73 -9.60
C VAL A 148 -13.98 3.13 -10.16
N ALA A 149 -14.27 3.24 -11.45
CA ALA A 149 -14.42 4.52 -12.13
C ALA A 149 -15.44 5.46 -11.46
N THR A 150 -16.46 4.92 -10.81
CA THR A 150 -17.48 5.71 -10.09
C THR A 150 -16.96 6.33 -8.78
N GLU A 151 -15.79 5.92 -8.30
CA GLU A 151 -15.17 6.39 -7.05
C GLU A 151 -13.90 7.23 -7.29
N GLU A 152 -13.56 7.55 -8.54
CA GLU A 152 -12.38 8.34 -8.87
C GLU A 152 -12.60 9.85 -8.79
N THR A 153 -13.81 10.28 -8.42
CA THR A 153 -14.18 11.69 -8.31
C THR A 153 -13.92 12.24 -6.89
N MET A 154 -13.68 13.54 -6.80
CA MET A 154 -13.52 14.25 -5.53
C MET A 154 -14.78 14.22 -4.64
N ALA A 155 -15.92 13.85 -5.19
CA ALA A 155 -17.18 13.71 -4.44
C ALA A 155 -17.26 12.37 -3.66
N GLY A 156 -16.39 11.42 -3.96
CA GLY A 156 -16.44 10.08 -3.39
C GLY A 156 -17.51 9.18 -4.02
N PRO A 157 -17.79 8.02 -3.44
CA PRO A 157 -17.21 7.49 -2.20
C PRO A 157 -15.70 7.22 -2.29
N PHE A 158 -15.03 7.12 -1.14
CA PHE A 158 -13.56 7.02 -1.07
C PHE A 158 -13.06 5.64 -0.65
N ASP A 159 -13.93 4.62 -0.63
CA ASP A 159 -13.64 3.31 -0.03
C ASP A 159 -12.52 2.54 -0.75
N THR A 160 -12.34 2.78 -2.05
CA THR A 160 -11.29 2.16 -2.87
C THR A 160 -10.02 3.00 -2.99
N TRP A 161 -10.00 4.18 -2.35
CA TRP A 161 -8.84 5.07 -2.40
C TRP A 161 -7.66 4.57 -1.55
N PRO A 162 -6.41 4.90 -1.92
CA PRO A 162 -5.23 4.49 -1.17
C PRO A 162 -5.30 4.81 0.33
N SER A 163 -5.81 6.01 0.68
CA SER A 163 -5.94 6.46 2.06
C SER A 163 -6.94 5.65 2.91
N ARG A 164 -7.84 4.90 2.27
CA ARG A 164 -8.75 3.95 2.93
C ARG A 164 -8.23 2.52 2.94
N ARG A 165 -7.10 2.30 2.28
CA ARG A 165 -6.48 0.99 2.12
C ARG A 165 -5.05 0.98 2.69
N GLY A 166 -4.88 1.62 3.85
CA GLY A 166 -3.69 1.56 4.68
C GLY A 166 -2.53 2.45 4.26
N PHE A 167 -2.67 3.32 3.25
CA PHE A 167 -1.67 4.33 2.96
C PHE A 167 -1.96 5.60 3.76
N GLU A 168 -1.09 5.97 4.67
CA GLU A 168 -1.22 7.20 5.45
C GLU A 168 -1.08 8.46 4.59
N ARG A 169 -0.32 8.34 3.50
CA ARG A 169 -0.11 9.41 2.53
C ARG A 169 -0.11 8.86 1.12
N PHE A 170 -0.75 9.61 0.24
CA PHE A 170 -0.79 9.31 -1.17
C PHE A 170 -0.57 10.58 -1.99
N TYR A 171 0.27 10.47 -3.01
CA TYR A 171 0.46 11.51 -4.02
C TYR A 171 0.52 10.87 -5.40
N GLY A 172 -0.50 11.11 -6.22
CA GLY A 172 -0.61 10.48 -7.52
C GLY A 172 -2.00 10.67 -8.12
N PHE A 173 -2.39 9.74 -8.95
CA PHE A 173 -3.67 9.72 -9.63
C PHE A 173 -4.36 8.35 -9.50
N LEU A 174 -5.69 8.36 -9.55
CA LEU A 174 -6.49 7.16 -9.24
C LEU A 174 -6.71 6.27 -10.47
N GLY A 175 -6.87 6.87 -11.63
CA GLY A 175 -7.15 6.17 -12.89
C GLY A 175 -5.94 5.53 -13.56
N ALA A 176 -6.12 5.14 -14.81
CA ALA A 176 -5.10 4.48 -15.61
C ALA A 176 -4.00 5.43 -16.08
N GLU A 177 -4.38 6.64 -16.41
CA GLU A 177 -3.52 7.64 -17.06
C GLU A 177 -3.75 9.02 -16.45
N THR A 178 -2.82 9.92 -16.72
CA THR A 178 -2.92 11.34 -16.38
C THR A 178 -2.42 12.15 -17.57
N ASP A 179 -3.01 13.32 -17.78
CA ASP A 179 -2.61 14.31 -18.78
C ASP A 179 -1.32 15.04 -18.36
#